data_597ed3818ff41f9c0ab59cedddde4020
#
_entry.id   597ed3818ff41f9c0ab59cedddde4020
#
_cell.length_a   1.000
_cell.length_b   1.000
_cell.length_c   1.000
_cell.angle_alpha   90.00
_cell.angle_beta   90.00
_cell.angle_gamma   90.00
#
_symmetry.space_group_name_H-M   'P 1'
#
loop_
_entity.id
_entity.type
_entity.pdbx_description
1 polymer ?
#
loop_
_entity_poly.entity_id
_entity_poly.type
_entity_poly.pdbx_seq_one_letter_code
_entity_poly.pdbx_strand_id
1 'polypeptide(L)'
;MDILKIENVAKNFYLHYAQIEIHSCQNISFSLEEGQFIGIVGLSGAGKSTILKCIHRTYLASEGHIYYQSAAFGQIDLTQASEREILYLRKKELGYVSQFLNVMPRTTAREHVMNALLETGVSGEDAKSRSEEMLTYFRLPENLWDIYPNTFSGGERLRLNLAHTMVKQPRLMLLDEPTASLDNKTKLLVKDML
;
A
#
# COMPACT_ATOMS: atom_id res chain seq x y z
N MET A 1 4.43 -1.79 -21.40
CA MET A 1 4.56 -3.19 -20.91
C MET A 1 3.76 -3.29 -19.61
N ASP A 2 2.93 -4.34 -19.48
CA ASP A 2 2.10 -4.48 -18.29
C ASP A 2 2.98 -4.74 -17.06
N ILE A 3 2.86 -3.87 -16.05
CA ILE A 3 3.49 -4.09 -14.74
C ILE A 3 2.63 -5.03 -13.88
N LEU A 4 1.31 -4.99 -14.08
CA LEU A 4 0.34 -5.83 -13.38
C LEU A 4 -0.73 -6.30 -14.36
N LYS A 5 -1.06 -7.60 -14.34
CA LYS A 5 -2.16 -8.17 -15.10
C LYS A 5 -2.99 -9.08 -14.21
N ILE A 6 -4.28 -8.85 -14.15
CA ILE A 6 -5.23 -9.60 -13.34
C ILE A 6 -6.18 -10.33 -14.27
N GLU A 7 -6.34 -11.62 -14.07
CA GLU A 7 -7.16 -12.52 -14.91
C GLU A 7 -8.14 -13.31 -14.06
N ASN A 8 -9.43 -13.00 -14.24
CA ASN A 8 -10.57 -13.73 -13.65
C ASN A 8 -10.45 -13.93 -12.12
N VAL A 9 -9.91 -12.94 -11.41
CA VAL A 9 -9.69 -13.03 -9.97
C VAL A 9 -11.01 -12.98 -9.23
N ALA A 10 -11.21 -13.92 -8.32
CA ALA A 10 -12.28 -13.96 -7.35
C ALA A 10 -11.74 -14.11 -5.92
N LYS A 11 -12.48 -13.59 -4.96
CA LYS A 11 -12.22 -13.81 -3.53
C LYS A 11 -13.51 -14.09 -2.77
N ASN A 12 -13.55 -15.26 -2.18
CA ASN A 12 -14.62 -15.71 -1.30
C ASN A 12 -14.07 -15.82 0.14
N PHE A 13 -14.92 -15.48 1.11
CA PHE A 13 -14.66 -15.68 2.53
C PHE A 13 -15.71 -16.63 3.10
N TYR A 14 -15.28 -17.60 3.87
CA TYR A 14 -16.18 -18.53 4.54
C TYR A 14 -16.28 -18.20 6.03
N LEU A 15 -17.48 -17.87 6.47
CA LEU A 15 -17.79 -17.62 7.89
C LEU A 15 -18.20 -18.94 8.56
N HIS A 16 -17.25 -19.62 9.17
CA HIS A 16 -17.46 -20.96 9.76
C HIS A 16 -18.58 -21.02 10.79
N TYR A 17 -18.73 -19.99 11.64
CA TYR A 17 -19.76 -19.94 12.68
C TYR A 17 -21.18 -19.81 12.12
N ALA A 18 -21.34 -19.20 10.95
CA ALA A 18 -22.63 -18.99 10.29
C ALA A 18 -22.85 -19.94 9.09
N GLN A 19 -21.83 -20.68 8.69
CA GLN A 19 -21.80 -21.52 7.48
C GLN A 19 -22.20 -20.74 6.21
N ILE A 20 -21.78 -19.47 6.13
CA ILE A 20 -22.07 -18.57 5.02
C ILE A 20 -20.81 -18.32 4.22
N GLU A 21 -20.90 -18.42 2.88
CA GLU A 21 -19.90 -17.97 1.95
C GLU A 21 -20.22 -16.54 1.50
N ILE A 22 -19.24 -15.64 1.62
CA ILE A 22 -19.33 -14.24 1.16
C ILE A 22 -18.47 -14.08 -0.08
N HIS A 23 -19.11 -13.80 -1.21
CA HIS A 23 -18.43 -13.48 -2.46
C HIS A 23 -18.03 -12.01 -2.45
N SER A 24 -16.78 -11.71 -2.11
CA SER A 24 -16.31 -10.33 -1.93
C SER A 24 -16.00 -9.64 -3.26
N CYS A 25 -15.35 -10.32 -4.20
CA CYS A 25 -15.19 -9.88 -5.58
C CYS A 25 -15.18 -11.09 -6.51
N GLN A 26 -15.64 -10.91 -7.75
CA GLN A 26 -15.75 -12.02 -8.73
C GLN A 26 -15.39 -11.56 -10.12
N ASN A 27 -14.70 -12.43 -10.86
CA ASN A 27 -14.37 -12.28 -12.26
C ASN A 27 -13.72 -10.93 -12.60
N ILE A 28 -12.77 -10.50 -11.75
CA ILE A 28 -12.05 -9.25 -11.94
C ILE A 28 -10.89 -9.46 -12.92
N SER A 29 -10.88 -8.68 -14.01
CA SER A 29 -9.81 -8.72 -15.00
C SER A 29 -9.48 -7.32 -15.47
N PHE A 30 -8.20 -6.94 -15.41
CA PHE A 30 -7.65 -5.71 -15.97
C PHE A 30 -6.13 -5.79 -16.05
N SER A 31 -5.51 -4.87 -16.81
CA SER A 31 -4.05 -4.69 -16.80
C SER A 31 -3.68 -3.25 -16.49
N LEU A 32 -2.48 -3.06 -15.98
CA LEU A 32 -1.87 -1.78 -15.66
C LEU A 32 -0.47 -1.74 -16.28
N GLU A 33 -0.20 -0.74 -17.11
CA GLU A 33 1.12 -0.50 -17.65
C GLU A 33 1.99 0.33 -16.68
N GLU A 34 3.30 0.25 -16.85
CA GLU A 34 4.23 1.08 -16.08
C GLU A 34 3.96 2.58 -16.32
N GLY A 35 3.91 3.36 -15.24
CA GLY A 35 3.58 4.78 -15.29
C GLY A 35 2.09 5.11 -15.42
N GLN A 36 1.20 4.12 -15.51
CA GLN A 36 -0.24 4.33 -15.51
C GLN A 36 -0.84 4.39 -14.10
N PHE A 37 -2.00 5.02 -14.01
CA PHE A 37 -2.85 5.07 -12.83
C PHE A 37 -4.24 4.50 -13.15
N ILE A 38 -4.72 3.55 -12.33
CA ILE A 38 -6.08 2.98 -12.44
C ILE A 38 -6.87 3.28 -11.17
N GLY A 39 -8.08 3.85 -11.34
CA GLY A 39 -9.04 4.02 -10.27
C GLY A 39 -10.07 2.89 -10.23
N ILE A 40 -10.13 2.14 -9.12
CA ILE A 40 -11.17 1.13 -8.88
C ILE A 40 -12.35 1.81 -8.21
N VAL A 41 -13.47 1.91 -8.93
CA VAL A 41 -14.69 2.58 -8.45
C VAL A 41 -15.82 1.58 -8.21
N GLY A 42 -16.73 1.89 -7.31
CA GLY A 42 -17.87 1.03 -6.96
C GLY A 42 -18.46 1.38 -5.61
N LEU A 43 -19.62 0.80 -5.31
CA LEU A 43 -20.32 0.98 -4.03
C LEU A 43 -19.47 0.51 -2.84
N SER A 44 -19.81 0.98 -1.64
CA SER A 44 -19.21 0.44 -0.41
C SER A 44 -19.53 -1.07 -0.32
N GLY A 45 -18.52 -1.87 0.07
CA GLY A 45 -18.67 -3.32 0.12
C GLY A 45 -18.49 -4.06 -1.22
N ALA A 46 -18.28 -3.36 -2.35
CA ALA A 46 -18.10 -4.00 -3.67
C ALA A 46 -16.75 -4.74 -3.86
N GLY A 47 -15.96 -4.93 -2.81
CA GLY A 47 -14.70 -5.69 -2.90
C GLY A 47 -13.49 -4.88 -3.36
N LYS A 48 -13.56 -3.54 -3.46
CA LYS A 48 -12.43 -2.68 -3.88
C LYS A 48 -11.16 -2.91 -3.04
N SER A 49 -11.27 -2.83 -1.73
CA SER A 49 -10.16 -3.12 -0.81
C SER A 49 -9.73 -4.58 -0.86
N THR A 50 -10.65 -5.50 -1.17
CA THR A 50 -10.35 -6.92 -1.28
C THR A 50 -9.41 -7.20 -2.45
N ILE A 51 -9.66 -6.63 -3.63
CA ILE A 51 -8.78 -6.83 -4.78
C ILE A 51 -7.38 -6.23 -4.52
N LEU A 52 -7.29 -5.04 -3.91
CA LEU A 52 -6.00 -4.45 -3.53
C LEU A 52 -5.24 -5.34 -2.53
N LYS A 53 -5.94 -5.94 -1.57
CA LYS A 53 -5.34 -6.89 -0.61
C LYS A 53 -4.95 -8.22 -1.26
N CYS A 54 -5.64 -8.65 -2.33
CA CYS A 54 -5.22 -9.81 -3.12
C CYS A 54 -3.95 -9.49 -3.92
N ILE A 55 -3.84 -8.32 -4.54
CA ILE A 55 -2.63 -7.88 -5.23
C ILE A 55 -1.45 -7.77 -4.25
N HIS A 56 -1.66 -7.16 -3.08
CA HIS A 56 -0.65 -7.07 -2.03
C HIS A 56 -0.37 -8.43 -1.35
N ARG A 57 -1.16 -9.48 -1.69
CA ARG A 57 -1.05 -10.83 -1.13
C ARG A 57 -1.36 -10.90 0.38
N THR A 58 -2.05 -9.89 0.93
CA THR A 58 -2.64 -9.95 2.30
C THR A 58 -3.75 -10.98 2.35
N TYR A 59 -4.50 -11.11 1.25
CA TYR A 59 -5.46 -12.19 1.02
C TYR A 59 -4.99 -13.05 -0.15
N LEU A 60 -5.19 -14.35 -0.04
CA LEU A 60 -5.10 -15.27 -1.18
C LEU A 60 -6.35 -15.10 -2.04
N ALA A 61 -6.18 -14.94 -3.35
CA ALA A 61 -7.29 -15.09 -4.30
C ALA A 61 -7.88 -16.50 -4.19
N SER A 62 -9.20 -16.62 -4.33
CA SER A 62 -9.87 -17.94 -4.37
C SER A 62 -9.79 -18.55 -5.76
N GLU A 63 -9.79 -17.71 -6.80
CA GLU A 63 -9.71 -18.11 -8.20
C GLU A 63 -8.94 -17.05 -9.00
N GLY A 64 -8.48 -17.42 -10.21
CA GLY A 64 -7.79 -16.54 -11.15
C GLY A 64 -6.32 -16.34 -10.84
N HIS A 65 -5.69 -15.44 -11.59
CA HIS A 65 -4.25 -15.21 -11.55
C HIS A 65 -3.94 -13.70 -11.44
N ILE A 66 -2.84 -13.37 -10.76
CA ILE A 66 -2.33 -12.01 -10.61
C ILE A 66 -0.87 -12.01 -11.03
N TYR A 67 -0.59 -11.61 -12.27
CA TYR A 67 0.76 -11.53 -12.81
C TYR A 67 1.35 -10.15 -12.52
N TYR A 68 2.53 -10.14 -11.95
CA TYR A 68 3.30 -8.94 -11.65
C TYR A 68 4.67 -9.00 -12.31
N GLN A 69 5.11 -7.90 -12.93
CA GLN A 69 6.43 -7.79 -13.54
C GLN A 69 7.44 -7.26 -12.50
N SER A 70 8.04 -8.18 -11.75
CA SER A 70 9.07 -7.89 -10.76
C SER A 70 10.40 -7.53 -11.41
N ALA A 71 11.13 -6.59 -10.80
CA ALA A 71 12.51 -6.30 -11.19
C ALA A 71 13.47 -7.44 -10.81
N ALA A 72 13.18 -8.16 -9.73
CA ALA A 72 14.03 -9.22 -9.21
C ALA A 72 13.73 -10.60 -9.80
N PHE A 73 12.45 -10.90 -10.10
CA PHE A 73 11.98 -12.25 -10.45
C PHE A 73 11.43 -12.35 -11.88
N GLY A 74 11.37 -11.24 -12.64
CA GLY A 74 10.67 -11.21 -13.92
C GLY A 74 9.15 -11.32 -13.73
N GLN A 75 8.44 -11.94 -14.66
CA GLN A 75 7.01 -12.15 -14.52
C GLN A 75 6.74 -13.24 -13.45
N ILE A 76 6.00 -12.87 -12.42
CA ILE A 76 5.62 -13.76 -11.32
C ILE A 76 4.10 -13.74 -11.12
N ASP A 77 3.51 -14.91 -10.88
CA ASP A 77 2.11 -15.02 -10.47
C ASP A 77 2.01 -14.89 -8.94
N LEU A 78 1.49 -13.76 -8.47
CA LEU A 78 1.35 -13.48 -7.05
C LEU A 78 0.42 -14.49 -6.33
N THR A 79 -0.48 -15.16 -7.04
CA THR A 79 -1.38 -16.16 -6.44
C THR A 79 -0.63 -17.45 -6.07
N GLN A 80 0.47 -17.76 -6.78
CA GLN A 80 1.26 -18.97 -6.62
C GLN A 80 2.64 -18.70 -6.00
N ALA A 81 3.04 -17.43 -5.88
CA ALA A 81 4.34 -17.04 -5.36
C ALA A 81 4.56 -17.55 -3.91
N SER A 82 5.78 -17.97 -3.63
CA SER A 82 6.20 -18.39 -2.29
C SER A 82 6.16 -17.21 -1.30
N GLU A 83 6.01 -17.50 -0.01
CA GLU A 83 6.03 -16.48 1.03
C GLU A 83 7.33 -15.65 1.02
N ARG A 84 8.47 -16.26 0.67
CA ARG A 84 9.75 -15.57 0.57
C ARG A 84 9.75 -14.52 -0.56
N GLU A 85 9.21 -14.85 -1.71
CA GLU A 85 9.06 -13.91 -2.84
C GLU A 85 8.11 -12.77 -2.46
N ILE A 86 6.95 -13.10 -1.86
CA ILE A 86 5.98 -12.09 -1.42
C ILE A 86 6.59 -11.13 -0.39
N LEU A 87 7.33 -11.63 0.60
CA LEU A 87 8.02 -10.79 1.58
C LEU A 87 9.04 -9.86 0.91
N TYR A 88 9.80 -10.37 -0.07
CA TYR A 88 10.71 -9.54 -0.85
C TYR A 88 9.97 -8.44 -1.61
N LEU A 89 8.91 -8.80 -2.35
CA LEU A 89 8.12 -7.85 -3.13
C LEU A 89 7.51 -6.74 -2.26
N ARG A 90 6.91 -7.09 -1.13
CA ARG A 90 6.36 -6.10 -0.17
C ARG A 90 7.44 -5.19 0.41
N LYS A 91 8.62 -5.71 0.62
CA LYS A 91 9.75 -4.96 1.16
C LYS A 91 10.32 -3.98 0.14
N LYS A 92 10.39 -4.35 -1.15
CA LYS A 92 11.17 -3.65 -2.17
C LYS A 92 10.37 -3.04 -3.31
N GLU A 93 9.25 -3.65 -3.69
CA GLU A 93 8.58 -3.33 -4.95
C GLU A 93 7.10 -2.94 -4.81
N LEU A 94 6.41 -3.45 -3.79
CA LEU A 94 4.99 -3.17 -3.58
C LEU A 94 4.79 -2.21 -2.42
N GLY A 95 4.16 -1.08 -2.69
CA GLY A 95 3.69 -0.14 -1.66
C GLY A 95 2.20 -0.31 -1.42
N TYR A 96 1.78 -0.36 -0.15
CA TYR A 96 0.36 -0.39 0.22
C TYR A 96 0.05 0.68 1.25
N VAL A 97 -0.82 1.60 0.87
CA VAL A 97 -1.34 2.65 1.76
C VAL A 97 -2.75 2.30 2.13
N SER A 98 -2.96 1.90 3.37
CA SER A 98 -4.28 1.63 3.92
C SER A 98 -4.94 2.89 4.47
N GLN A 99 -6.26 2.82 4.66
CA GLN A 99 -7.03 3.87 5.32
C GLN A 99 -6.51 4.19 6.74
N PHE A 100 -5.93 3.20 7.42
CA PHE A 100 -5.41 3.33 8.78
C PHE A 100 -3.89 3.22 8.80
N LEU A 101 -3.25 4.19 9.46
CA LEU A 101 -1.81 4.14 9.72
C LEU A 101 -1.53 3.12 10.85
N ASN A 102 -0.75 2.11 10.52
CA ASN A 102 -0.22 1.18 11.52
C ASN A 102 1.20 1.62 11.90
N VAL A 103 1.37 2.11 13.09
CA VAL A 103 2.68 2.50 13.64
C VAL A 103 3.01 1.62 14.83
N MET A 104 4.26 1.21 14.93
CA MET A 104 4.74 0.50 16.13
C MET A 104 4.61 1.40 17.37
N PRO A 105 4.23 0.84 18.52
CA PRO A 105 4.21 1.60 19.77
C PRO A 105 5.55 2.28 20.05
N ARG A 106 5.51 3.50 20.57
CA ARG A 106 6.71 4.28 20.93
C ARG A 106 7.66 4.58 19.77
N THR A 107 7.13 4.68 18.55
CA THR A 107 7.88 5.06 17.34
C THR A 107 7.44 6.46 16.93
N THR A 108 8.39 7.40 16.80
CA THR A 108 8.11 8.76 16.30
C THR A 108 7.84 8.75 14.80
N ALA A 109 7.29 9.84 14.26
CA ALA A 109 7.01 9.95 12.83
C ALA A 109 8.29 9.79 11.98
N ARG A 110 9.39 10.40 12.38
CA ARG A 110 10.70 10.28 11.73
C ARG A 110 11.20 8.83 11.76
N GLU A 111 11.23 8.21 12.93
CA GLU A 111 11.63 6.81 13.09
C GLU A 111 10.77 5.86 12.26
N HIS A 112 9.47 6.14 12.15
CA HIS A 112 8.56 5.31 11.35
C HIS A 112 8.96 5.28 9.87
N VAL A 113 9.30 6.44 9.29
CA VAL A 113 9.76 6.53 7.90
C VAL A 113 11.17 5.97 7.74
N MET A 114 12.07 6.26 8.70
CA MET A 114 13.45 5.77 8.70
C MET A 114 13.53 4.25 8.77
N ASN A 115 12.70 3.63 9.62
CA ASN A 115 12.67 2.17 9.77
C ASN A 115 12.29 1.46 8.45
N ALA A 116 11.41 2.05 7.63
CA ALA A 116 11.09 1.52 6.32
C ALA A 116 12.32 1.40 5.39
N LEU A 117 13.26 2.33 5.49
CA LEU A 117 14.54 2.28 4.75
C LEU A 117 15.53 1.31 5.38
N LEU A 118 15.69 1.33 6.71
CA LEU A 118 16.58 0.41 7.43
C LEU A 118 16.25 -1.05 7.13
N GLU A 119 14.96 -1.39 7.06
CA GLU A 119 14.51 -2.72 6.66
C GLU A 119 14.98 -3.10 5.25
N THR A 120 15.19 -2.12 4.36
CA THR A 120 15.68 -2.38 3.01
C THR A 120 17.21 -2.50 2.92
N GLY A 121 17.93 -2.24 4.02
CA GLY A 121 19.39 -2.30 4.11
C GLY A 121 20.11 -0.97 3.83
N VAL A 122 19.38 0.15 3.84
CA VAL A 122 19.97 1.51 3.74
C VAL A 122 20.71 1.83 5.04
N SER A 123 21.83 2.56 4.97
CA SER A 123 22.59 3.00 6.15
C SER A 123 21.77 3.94 7.05
N GLY A 124 22.11 4.03 8.34
CA GLY A 124 21.37 4.86 9.30
C GLY A 124 21.38 6.35 8.94
N GLU A 125 22.51 6.88 8.45
CA GLU A 125 22.66 8.28 8.05
C GLU A 125 21.83 8.59 6.79
N ASP A 126 21.94 7.76 5.76
CA ASP A 126 21.16 7.90 4.53
C ASP A 126 19.66 7.72 4.81
N ALA A 127 19.30 6.77 5.67
CA ALA A 127 17.91 6.55 6.05
C ALA A 127 17.31 7.77 6.76
N LYS A 128 18.08 8.44 7.61
CA LYS A 128 17.65 9.68 8.28
C LYS A 128 17.44 10.80 7.27
N SER A 129 18.45 11.10 6.43
CA SER A 129 18.36 12.17 5.42
C SER A 129 17.16 11.98 4.48
N ARG A 130 17.02 10.79 3.89
CA ARG A 130 15.92 10.48 2.98
C ARG A 130 14.54 10.50 3.67
N SER A 131 14.49 10.16 4.96
CA SER A 131 13.25 10.26 5.74
C SER A 131 12.82 11.70 5.91
N GLU A 132 13.75 12.60 6.26
CA GLU A 132 13.50 14.03 6.45
C GLU A 132 13.08 14.69 5.13
N GLU A 133 13.72 14.35 4.01
CA GLU A 133 13.34 14.79 2.67
C GLU A 133 11.89 14.36 2.34
N MET A 134 11.54 13.11 2.62
CA MET A 134 10.22 12.58 2.34
C MET A 134 9.13 13.18 3.24
N LEU A 135 9.42 13.41 4.53
CA LEU A 135 8.52 14.11 5.45
C LEU A 135 8.27 15.56 5.01
N THR A 136 9.33 16.23 4.51
CA THR A 136 9.23 17.58 3.92
C THR A 136 8.39 17.56 2.65
N TYR A 137 8.63 16.61 1.75
CA TYR A 137 7.86 16.45 0.50
C TYR A 137 6.36 16.31 0.78
N PHE A 138 6.00 15.46 1.76
CA PHE A 138 4.61 15.30 2.19
C PHE A 138 4.12 16.40 3.14
N ARG A 139 4.88 17.48 3.31
CA ARG A 139 4.51 18.66 4.11
C ARG A 139 4.06 18.29 5.54
N LEU A 140 4.71 17.29 6.15
CA LEU A 140 4.53 17.02 7.56
C LEU A 140 5.33 18.08 8.36
N PRO A 141 4.69 18.86 9.27
CA PRO A 141 5.38 19.89 10.04
C PRO A 141 6.55 19.32 10.85
N GLU A 142 7.70 20.01 10.85
CA GLU A 142 8.92 19.53 11.51
C GLU A 142 8.74 19.28 13.01
N ASN A 143 7.92 20.10 13.67
CA ASN A 143 7.60 19.92 15.08
C ASN A 143 6.83 18.62 15.39
N LEU A 144 6.34 17.90 14.37
CA LEU A 144 5.68 16.59 14.52
C LEU A 144 6.63 15.41 14.27
N TRP A 145 7.84 15.64 13.73
CA TRP A 145 8.72 14.55 13.32
C TRP A 145 9.17 13.67 14.49
N ASP A 146 9.36 14.24 15.66
CA ASP A 146 9.78 13.53 16.88
C ASP A 146 8.61 13.24 17.83
N ILE A 147 7.38 13.38 17.33
CA ILE A 147 6.13 13.08 18.05
C ILE A 147 5.57 11.73 17.62
N TYR A 148 4.90 11.05 18.54
CA TYR A 148 4.21 9.80 18.26
C TYR A 148 2.92 10.06 17.44
N PRO A 149 2.71 9.33 16.32
CA PRO A 149 1.60 9.62 15.40
C PRO A 149 0.19 9.37 15.91
N ASN A 150 0.02 8.79 17.11
CA ASN A 150 -1.29 8.57 17.71
C ASN A 150 -2.08 9.87 17.99
N THR A 151 -1.40 11.01 18.12
CA THR A 151 -2.00 12.34 18.29
C THR A 151 -2.28 13.09 17.00
N PHE A 152 -1.84 12.54 15.85
CA PHE A 152 -1.97 13.18 14.54
C PHE A 152 -3.41 13.23 14.05
N SER A 153 -3.75 14.31 13.35
CA SER A 153 -4.98 14.41 12.56
C SER A 153 -5.03 13.35 11.44
N GLY A 154 -6.21 13.08 10.88
CA GLY A 154 -6.35 12.15 9.77
C GLY A 154 -5.47 12.48 8.56
N GLY A 155 -5.34 13.78 8.24
CA GLY A 155 -4.48 14.24 7.14
C GLY A 155 -2.99 14.06 7.42
N GLU A 156 -2.53 14.32 8.63
CA GLU A 156 -1.14 14.10 9.03
C GLU A 156 -0.79 12.61 9.04
N ARG A 157 -1.68 11.76 9.53
CA ARG A 157 -1.52 10.29 9.47
C ARG A 157 -1.40 9.78 8.04
N LEU A 158 -2.25 10.27 7.13
CA LEU A 158 -2.17 9.88 5.73
C LEU A 158 -0.84 10.32 5.10
N ARG A 159 -0.43 11.59 5.29
CA ARG A 159 0.85 12.08 4.77
C ARG A 159 2.04 11.29 5.32
N LEU A 160 2.01 10.93 6.59
CA LEU A 160 3.01 10.04 7.19
C LEU A 160 2.99 8.65 6.56
N ASN A 161 1.80 8.06 6.33
CA ASN A 161 1.66 6.74 5.69
C ASN A 161 2.18 6.75 4.23
N LEU A 162 1.90 7.82 3.49
CA LEU A 162 2.45 8.02 2.15
C LEU A 162 3.98 8.16 2.21
N ALA A 163 4.52 8.98 3.10
CA ALA A 163 5.96 9.15 3.29
C ALA A 163 6.64 7.80 3.61
N HIS A 164 6.10 7.04 4.57
CA HIS A 164 6.60 5.71 4.94
C HIS A 164 6.61 4.73 3.77
N THR A 165 5.57 4.77 2.94
CA THR A 165 5.45 3.83 1.82
C THR A 165 6.34 4.26 0.65
N MET A 166 6.33 5.55 0.30
CA MET A 166 7.03 6.07 -0.88
C MET A 166 8.55 6.24 -0.67
N VAL A 167 9.02 6.35 0.56
CA VAL A 167 10.48 6.45 0.85
C VAL A 167 11.26 5.25 0.32
N LYS A 168 10.61 4.08 0.19
CA LYS A 168 11.19 2.85 -0.41
C LYS A 168 11.20 2.86 -1.94
N GLN A 169 10.54 3.84 -2.58
CA GLN A 169 10.38 3.94 -4.04
C GLN A 169 9.78 2.67 -4.65
N PRO A 170 8.61 2.23 -4.20
CA PRO A 170 7.98 1.02 -4.73
C PRO A 170 7.64 1.18 -6.20
N ARG A 171 7.73 0.09 -6.98
CA ARG A 171 7.35 0.08 -8.40
C ARG A 171 5.85 0.05 -8.63
N LEU A 172 5.08 -0.48 -7.68
CA LEU A 172 3.63 -0.50 -7.70
C LEU A 172 3.07 0.04 -6.39
N MET A 173 2.26 1.08 -6.47
CA MET A 173 1.55 1.66 -5.33
C MET A 173 0.08 1.23 -5.32
N LEU A 174 -0.36 0.71 -4.20
CA LEU A 174 -1.75 0.33 -3.93
C LEU A 174 -2.32 1.29 -2.88
N LEU A 175 -3.34 2.05 -3.26
CA LEU A 175 -3.96 3.06 -2.40
C LEU A 175 -5.40 2.64 -2.06
N ASP A 176 -5.64 2.27 -0.80
CA ASP A 176 -6.95 1.81 -0.33
C ASP A 176 -7.69 2.94 0.38
N GLU A 177 -8.59 3.60 -0.32
CA GLU A 177 -9.39 4.74 0.14
C GLU A 177 -8.57 5.85 0.84
N PRO A 178 -7.44 6.30 0.25
CA PRO A 178 -6.49 7.17 0.95
C PRO A 178 -7.10 8.52 1.36
N THR A 179 -8.20 8.94 0.74
CA THR A 179 -8.82 10.24 1.01
C THR A 179 -10.19 10.16 1.69
N ALA A 180 -10.64 8.97 2.12
CA ALA A 180 -12.01 8.77 2.63
C ALA A 180 -12.36 9.64 3.86
N SER A 181 -11.39 9.85 4.75
CA SER A 181 -11.57 10.60 6.01
C SER A 181 -11.00 12.02 5.97
N LEU A 182 -10.68 12.57 4.78
CA LEU A 182 -10.06 13.88 4.65
C LEU A 182 -11.05 14.97 4.27
N ASP A 183 -10.78 16.20 4.72
CA ASP A 183 -11.41 17.39 4.21
C ASP A 183 -11.00 17.71 2.76
N ASN A 184 -11.77 18.54 2.07
CA ASN A 184 -11.54 18.82 0.63
C ASN A 184 -10.18 19.48 0.35
N LYS A 185 -9.66 20.29 1.27
CA LYS A 185 -8.36 20.96 1.10
C LYS A 185 -7.21 19.96 1.17
N THR A 186 -7.27 19.05 2.13
CA THR A 186 -6.27 17.98 2.27
C THR A 186 -6.34 16.97 1.13
N LYS A 187 -7.56 16.68 0.59
CA LYS A 187 -7.72 15.83 -0.60
C LYS A 187 -6.99 16.38 -1.83
N LEU A 188 -7.15 17.68 -2.08
CA LEU A 188 -6.45 18.34 -3.19
C LEU A 188 -4.93 18.28 -3.00
N LEU A 189 -4.45 18.57 -1.79
CA LEU A 189 -3.03 18.52 -1.47
C LEU A 189 -2.44 17.13 -1.74
N VAL A 190 -3.11 16.07 -1.31
CA VAL A 190 -2.67 14.68 -1.53
C VAL A 190 -2.69 14.31 -3.02
N LYS A 191 -3.70 14.78 -3.76
CA LYS A 191 -3.78 14.56 -5.21
C LYS A 191 -2.60 15.18 -5.96
N ASP A 192 -2.15 16.36 -5.53
CA ASP A 192 -1.00 17.05 -6.15
C ASP A 192 0.35 16.40 -5.80
N MET A 193 0.40 15.49 -4.80
CA MET A 193 1.60 14.80 -4.34
C MET A 193 1.74 13.37 -4.93
N LEU A 194 0.70 12.83 -5.52
CA LEU A 194 0.66 11.51 -6.14
C LEU A 194 0.76 11.61 -7.66
#